data_6eedea7c8cae1b16d777911b6725447a
#
_entry.id   6eedea7c8cae1b16d777911b6725447a
#
_cell.length_a   1.000
_cell.length_b   1.000
_cell.length_c   1.000
_cell.angle_alpha   90.00
_cell.angle_beta   90.00
_cell.angle_gamma   90.00
#
_symmetry.space_group_name_H-M   'P 1'
#
loop_
_entity.id
_entity.type
_entity.pdbx_description
1 polymer ?
#
loop_
_entity_poly.entity_id
_entity_poly.type
_entity_poly.pdbx_seq_one_letter_code
_entity_poly.pdbx_strand_id
1 'polypeptide(L)'
;MRVLRSKKVLAVAGAVVVVAALATVALGSIWTQTVLTDSNNVRLRVVKSIASDYDSGWHTHPGLAIVQVTLGSFQIFQGSCTPKTVSAGDTYVEVPGVPVRAVAVGRIDWTTSLILPYGSAPSTSVTTSPCP
;
A
#
# COMPACT_ATOMS: atom_id res chain seq x y z
N MET A 1 33.00 50.66 43.07
CA MET A 1 31.71 50.55 42.36
C MET A 1 31.85 49.97 40.97
N ARG A 2 32.58 48.89 40.73
CA ARG A 2 32.77 48.29 39.36
C ARG A 2 32.52 46.79 39.24
N VAL A 3 32.11 46.12 40.32
CA VAL A 3 32.00 44.66 40.32
C VAL A 3 30.57 44.13 40.16
N LEU A 4 29.55 45.01 40.30
CA LEU A 4 28.12 44.59 40.29
C LEU A 4 27.51 44.48 38.85
N ARG A 5 28.15 45.05 37.83
CA ARG A 5 27.60 44.96 36.43
C ARG A 5 27.91 43.67 35.70
N SER A 6 28.96 42.99 36.04
CA SER A 6 29.35 41.78 35.30
C SER A 6 28.50 40.54 35.64
N LYS A 7 28.03 40.43 36.88
CA LYS A 7 27.27 39.25 37.33
C LYS A 7 25.86 39.18 36.73
N LYS A 8 25.23 40.31 36.45
CA LYS A 8 23.87 40.39 35.84
C LYS A 8 23.90 40.07 34.36
N VAL A 9 24.93 40.50 33.64
CA VAL A 9 25.07 40.23 32.21
C VAL A 9 25.39 38.75 31.94
N LEU A 10 26.19 38.11 32.77
CA LEU A 10 26.47 36.68 32.67
C LEU A 10 25.22 35.81 32.95
N ALA A 11 24.38 36.21 33.90
CA ALA A 11 23.16 35.48 34.22
C ALA A 11 22.14 35.56 33.08
N VAL A 12 22.00 36.71 32.41
CA VAL A 12 21.11 36.89 31.25
C VAL A 12 21.62 36.14 30.04
N ALA A 13 22.92 36.17 29.77
CA ALA A 13 23.52 35.40 28.68
C ALA A 13 23.38 33.89 28.86
N GLY A 14 23.55 33.40 30.09
CA GLY A 14 23.37 31.99 30.45
C GLY A 14 21.92 31.53 30.29
N ALA A 15 20.96 32.35 30.68
CA ALA A 15 19.54 32.04 30.56
C ALA A 15 19.08 31.98 29.08
N VAL A 16 19.57 32.88 28.24
CA VAL A 16 19.26 32.91 26.81
C VAL A 16 19.83 31.68 26.07
N VAL A 17 21.06 31.28 26.43
CA VAL A 17 21.67 30.09 25.82
C VAL A 17 20.94 28.80 26.23
N VAL A 18 20.50 28.69 27.49
CA VAL A 18 19.74 27.53 27.96
C VAL A 18 18.37 27.45 27.32
N VAL A 19 17.67 28.57 27.13
CA VAL A 19 16.37 28.61 26.47
C VAL A 19 16.52 28.28 24.98
N ALA A 20 17.55 28.77 24.29
CA ALA A 20 17.83 28.42 22.91
C ALA A 20 18.19 26.94 22.73
N ALA A 21 18.96 26.36 23.66
CA ALA A 21 19.31 24.93 23.61
C ALA A 21 18.09 24.03 23.85
N LEU A 22 17.18 24.42 24.75
CA LEU A 22 15.93 23.68 24.99
C LEU A 22 14.95 23.80 23.82
N ALA A 23 14.90 24.96 23.14
CA ALA A 23 14.07 25.14 21.95
C ALA A 23 14.56 24.31 20.76
N THR A 24 15.87 24.12 20.61
CA THR A 24 16.43 23.29 19.52
C THR A 24 16.22 21.79 19.77
N VAL A 25 16.16 21.34 21.02
CA VAL A 25 15.82 19.94 21.35
C VAL A 25 14.33 19.65 21.12
N ALA A 26 13.46 20.62 21.36
CA ALA A 26 12.02 20.48 21.14
C ALA A 26 11.63 20.49 19.66
N LEU A 27 12.48 21.01 18.78
CA LEU A 27 12.31 21.00 17.31
C LEU A 27 13.04 19.84 16.64
N GLY A 28 13.62 18.91 17.40
CA GLY A 28 14.18 17.66 16.88
C GLY A 28 13.11 16.95 16.06
N SER A 29 13.44 16.61 14.82
CA SER A 29 12.54 15.91 13.90
C SER A 29 11.92 14.70 14.62
N ILE A 30 10.59 14.73 14.80
CA ILE A 30 9.82 13.64 15.40
C ILE A 30 9.64 12.50 14.37
N TRP A 31 10.05 12.74 13.13
CA TRP A 31 9.94 11.78 12.06
C TRP A 31 11.19 10.90 11.98
N THR A 32 11.00 9.60 12.22
CA THR A 32 11.99 8.56 11.94
C THR A 32 11.41 7.61 10.91
N GLN A 33 12.18 7.34 9.86
CA GLN A 33 11.84 6.37 8.84
C GLN A 33 12.89 5.25 8.83
N THR A 34 12.43 4.02 8.92
CA THR A 34 13.28 2.85 8.76
C THR A 34 12.85 2.11 7.50
N VAL A 35 13.75 1.95 6.55
CA VAL A 35 13.54 1.10 5.38
C VAL A 35 13.74 -0.34 5.84
N LEU A 36 12.66 -1.14 5.87
CA LEU A 36 12.70 -2.55 6.25
C LEU A 36 13.04 -3.45 5.05
N THR A 37 12.68 -3.02 3.85
CA THR A 37 12.94 -3.76 2.61
C THR A 37 13.08 -2.77 1.47
N ASP A 38 14.13 -2.95 0.67
CA ASP A 38 14.33 -2.28 -0.61
C ASP A 38 14.76 -3.34 -1.64
N SER A 39 14.07 -3.42 -2.77
CA SER A 39 14.32 -4.45 -3.76
C SER A 39 14.20 -3.90 -5.18
N ASN A 40 15.24 -4.13 -5.96
CA ASN A 40 15.25 -3.84 -7.41
C ASN A 40 14.65 -5.00 -8.25
N ASN A 41 14.24 -6.09 -7.62
CA ASN A 41 13.74 -7.30 -8.29
C ASN A 41 12.20 -7.35 -8.41
N VAL A 42 11.53 -6.23 -8.24
CA VAL A 42 10.07 -6.13 -8.29
C VAL A 42 9.65 -5.34 -9.51
N ARG A 43 8.64 -5.86 -10.23
CA ARG A 43 7.96 -5.18 -11.32
C ARG A 43 6.59 -4.69 -10.86
N LEU A 44 6.34 -3.38 -10.91
CA LEU A 44 5.02 -2.82 -10.79
C LEU A 44 4.35 -2.79 -12.18
N ARG A 45 3.16 -3.38 -12.29
CA ARG A 45 2.31 -3.30 -13.48
C ARG A 45 0.92 -2.80 -13.09
N VAL A 46 0.48 -1.70 -13.67
CA VAL A 46 -0.86 -1.15 -13.46
C VAL A 46 -1.65 -1.28 -14.76
N VAL A 47 -2.82 -1.90 -14.70
CA VAL A 47 -3.70 -2.16 -15.85
C VAL A 47 -5.09 -1.65 -15.54
N LYS A 48 -5.60 -0.74 -16.36
CA LYS A 48 -7.02 -0.37 -16.38
C LYS A 48 -7.77 -1.27 -17.35
N SER A 49 -8.90 -1.81 -16.91
CA SER A 49 -9.71 -2.74 -17.68
C SER A 49 -11.18 -2.31 -17.69
N ILE A 50 -11.84 -2.58 -18.79
CA ILE A 50 -13.28 -2.36 -19.01
C ILE A 50 -13.81 -3.61 -19.70
N ALA A 51 -14.89 -4.20 -19.18
CA ALA A 51 -15.53 -5.37 -19.77
C ALA A 51 -17.04 -5.37 -19.52
N SER A 52 -17.73 -6.30 -20.17
CA SER A 52 -19.10 -6.69 -19.87
C SER A 52 -19.16 -8.21 -19.74
N ASP A 53 -19.90 -8.69 -18.75
CA ASP A 53 -20.06 -10.12 -18.47
C ASP A 53 -18.71 -10.85 -18.39
N TYR A 54 -17.86 -10.33 -17.51
CA TYR A 54 -16.47 -10.77 -17.36
C TYR A 54 -16.36 -11.99 -16.44
N ASP A 55 -15.52 -12.93 -16.86
CA ASP A 55 -15.07 -14.06 -16.02
C ASP A 55 -13.57 -14.26 -16.24
N SER A 56 -12.79 -14.08 -15.18
CA SER A 56 -11.33 -14.26 -15.25
C SER A 56 -10.90 -15.72 -15.44
N GLY A 57 -11.80 -16.69 -15.18
CA GLY A 57 -11.40 -18.05 -14.90
C GLY A 57 -10.56 -18.17 -13.62
N TRP A 58 -10.29 -19.41 -13.17
CA TRP A 58 -9.41 -19.66 -12.04
C TRP A 58 -7.96 -19.42 -12.43
N HIS A 59 -7.27 -18.59 -11.65
CA HIS A 59 -5.85 -18.28 -11.86
C HIS A 59 -5.15 -17.94 -10.54
N THR A 60 -3.83 -17.87 -10.57
CA THR A 60 -2.99 -17.39 -9.47
C THR A 60 -2.10 -16.26 -9.95
N HIS A 61 -1.66 -15.41 -9.01
CA HIS A 61 -0.62 -14.40 -9.24
C HIS A 61 0.65 -14.80 -8.50
N PRO A 62 1.85 -14.66 -9.09
CA PRO A 62 3.12 -14.93 -8.38
C PRO A 62 3.49 -13.84 -7.37
N GLY A 63 2.76 -12.72 -7.38
CA GLY A 63 2.91 -11.58 -6.48
C GLY A 63 1.57 -10.98 -6.11
N LEU A 64 1.60 -9.86 -5.41
CA LEU A 64 0.41 -9.18 -4.94
C LEU A 64 -0.37 -8.56 -6.09
N ALA A 65 -1.69 -8.75 -6.11
CA ALA A 65 -2.60 -8.05 -7.00
C ALA A 65 -3.60 -7.22 -6.18
N ILE A 66 -3.71 -5.94 -6.49
CA ILE A 66 -4.63 -5.00 -5.85
C ILE A 66 -5.64 -4.57 -6.90
N VAL A 67 -6.90 -4.96 -6.72
CA VAL A 67 -8.03 -4.68 -7.62
C VAL A 67 -8.84 -3.53 -7.04
N GLN A 68 -9.00 -2.46 -7.80
CA GLN A 68 -9.82 -1.29 -7.45
C GLN A 68 -10.97 -1.19 -8.45
N VAL A 69 -12.20 -1.39 -7.99
CA VAL A 69 -13.39 -1.29 -8.84
C VAL A 69 -13.84 0.16 -8.93
N THR A 70 -14.04 0.66 -10.15
CA THR A 70 -14.50 2.03 -10.40
C THR A 70 -15.94 2.10 -10.91
N LEU A 71 -16.45 1.01 -11.47
CA LEU A 71 -17.85 0.89 -11.91
C LEU A 71 -18.26 -0.58 -11.88
N GLY A 72 -19.49 -0.88 -11.48
CA GLY A 72 -20.02 -2.24 -11.38
C GLY A 72 -19.59 -2.97 -10.10
N SER A 73 -19.62 -4.31 -10.15
CA SER A 73 -19.17 -5.15 -9.02
C SER A 73 -18.64 -6.48 -9.51
N PHE A 74 -17.66 -7.02 -8.77
CA PHE A 74 -17.18 -8.40 -8.89
C PHE A 74 -17.75 -9.29 -7.80
N GLN A 75 -17.98 -10.55 -8.16
CA GLN A 75 -18.00 -11.68 -7.24
C GLN A 75 -16.62 -12.33 -7.26
N ILE A 76 -15.84 -12.19 -6.18
CA ILE A 76 -14.48 -12.71 -6.10
C ILE A 76 -14.44 -13.93 -5.19
N PHE A 77 -13.94 -15.04 -5.73
CA PHE A 77 -13.70 -16.31 -5.05
C PHE A 77 -12.20 -16.43 -4.79
N GLN A 78 -11.77 -16.45 -3.54
CA GLN A 78 -10.39 -16.71 -3.16
C GLN A 78 -10.34 -17.32 -1.76
N GLY A 79 -9.75 -18.50 -1.64
CA GLY A 79 -9.67 -19.23 -0.37
C GLY A 79 -11.03 -19.74 0.17
N SER A 80 -12.11 -19.48 -0.56
CA SER A 80 -13.48 -19.90 -0.23
C SER A 80 -14.30 -20.05 -1.50
N CYS A 81 -15.25 -20.98 -1.51
CA CYS A 81 -16.24 -21.13 -2.59
C CYS A 81 -17.46 -20.22 -2.42
N THR A 82 -17.51 -19.45 -1.35
CA THR A 82 -18.46 -18.36 -1.19
C THR A 82 -17.81 -17.06 -1.66
N PRO A 83 -18.39 -16.39 -2.67
CA PRO A 83 -17.78 -15.17 -3.20
C PRO A 83 -17.90 -14.01 -2.22
N LYS A 84 -16.92 -13.11 -2.30
CA LYS A 84 -17.01 -11.77 -1.74
C LYS A 84 -17.41 -10.79 -2.83
N THR A 85 -18.45 -9.98 -2.57
CA THR A 85 -18.82 -8.88 -3.47
C THR A 85 -17.86 -7.71 -3.25
N VAL A 86 -17.31 -7.18 -4.36
CA VAL A 86 -16.42 -6.01 -4.41
C VAL A 86 -17.03 -5.03 -5.40
N SER A 87 -17.53 -3.91 -4.92
CA SER A 87 -18.30 -2.93 -5.70
C SER A 87 -17.49 -1.68 -6.04
N ALA A 88 -18.04 -0.83 -6.88
CA ALA A 88 -17.43 0.47 -7.22
C ALA A 88 -17.07 1.27 -5.95
N GLY A 89 -15.83 1.71 -5.86
CA GLY A 89 -15.22 2.38 -4.71
C GLY A 89 -14.45 1.43 -3.79
N ASP A 90 -14.66 0.11 -3.90
CA ASP A 90 -13.95 -0.88 -3.08
C ASP A 90 -12.58 -1.25 -3.67
N THR A 91 -11.73 -1.74 -2.77
CA THR A 91 -10.43 -2.36 -3.11
C THR A 91 -10.39 -3.78 -2.57
N TYR A 92 -9.91 -4.71 -3.38
CA TYR A 92 -9.66 -6.10 -3.00
C TYR A 92 -8.19 -6.45 -3.23
N VAL A 93 -7.62 -7.24 -2.32
CA VAL A 93 -6.24 -7.71 -2.42
C VAL A 93 -6.25 -9.22 -2.66
N GLU A 94 -5.73 -9.63 -3.81
CA GLU A 94 -5.57 -11.03 -4.16
C GLU A 94 -4.23 -11.55 -3.62
N VAL A 95 -4.31 -12.62 -2.83
CA VAL A 95 -3.15 -13.19 -2.13
C VAL A 95 -2.29 -14.00 -3.12
N PRO A 96 -0.97 -13.76 -3.15
CA PRO A 96 -0.07 -14.50 -4.03
C PRO A 96 -0.18 -16.03 -3.86
N GLY A 97 -0.19 -16.75 -4.98
CA GLY A 97 -0.23 -18.21 -5.03
C GLY A 97 -1.58 -18.84 -4.65
N VAL A 98 -2.54 -18.08 -4.15
CA VAL A 98 -3.88 -18.57 -3.84
C VAL A 98 -4.76 -18.47 -5.07
N PRO A 99 -5.43 -19.55 -5.53
CA PRO A 99 -6.34 -19.50 -6.66
C PRO A 99 -7.46 -18.48 -6.44
N VAL A 100 -7.68 -17.65 -7.44
CA VAL A 100 -8.71 -16.61 -7.45
C VAL A 100 -9.51 -16.68 -8.75
N ARG A 101 -10.81 -16.34 -8.67
CA ARG A 101 -11.69 -16.13 -9.82
C ARG A 101 -12.55 -14.91 -9.54
N ALA A 102 -12.61 -13.99 -10.50
CA ALA A 102 -13.45 -12.81 -10.46
C ALA A 102 -14.51 -12.87 -11.56
N VAL A 103 -15.78 -12.74 -11.19
CA VAL A 103 -16.94 -12.78 -12.11
C VAL A 103 -17.72 -11.49 -11.96
N ALA A 104 -18.11 -10.88 -13.07
CA ALA A 104 -19.00 -9.73 -13.11
C ALA A 104 -20.11 -9.95 -14.15
N VAL A 105 -21.33 -9.51 -13.83
CA VAL A 105 -22.46 -9.44 -14.75
C VAL A 105 -22.70 -7.98 -15.12
N GLY A 106 -22.89 -7.73 -16.40
CA GLY A 106 -22.98 -6.38 -16.96
C GLY A 106 -21.64 -5.67 -17.02
N ARG A 107 -21.67 -4.35 -17.12
CA ARG A 107 -20.45 -3.54 -17.27
C ARG A 107 -19.66 -3.47 -15.97
N ILE A 108 -18.36 -3.67 -16.10
CA ILE A 108 -17.37 -3.56 -15.02
C ILE A 108 -16.15 -2.77 -15.50
N ASP A 109 -15.75 -1.76 -14.72
CA ASP A 109 -14.52 -0.98 -14.94
C ASP A 109 -13.65 -1.11 -13.67
N TRP A 110 -12.36 -1.46 -13.84
CA TRP A 110 -11.44 -1.64 -12.70
C TRP A 110 -9.99 -1.35 -13.08
N THR A 111 -9.18 -1.15 -12.05
CA THR A 111 -7.73 -1.07 -12.16
C THR A 111 -7.10 -2.18 -11.33
N THR A 112 -6.16 -2.93 -11.91
CA THR A 112 -5.34 -3.90 -11.20
C THR A 112 -3.91 -3.40 -11.11
N SER A 113 -3.40 -3.25 -9.88
CA SER A 113 -1.99 -2.99 -9.60
C SER A 113 -1.31 -4.28 -9.16
N LEU A 114 -0.35 -4.74 -9.95
CA LEU A 114 0.39 -5.98 -9.73
C LEU A 114 1.80 -5.66 -9.26
N ILE A 115 2.20 -6.24 -8.13
CA ILE A 115 3.57 -6.19 -7.60
C ILE A 115 4.15 -7.59 -7.75
N LEU A 116 4.97 -7.79 -8.78
CA LEU A 116 5.39 -9.10 -9.26
C LEU A 116 6.90 -9.28 -9.15
N PRO A 117 7.39 -10.50 -8.94
CA PRO A 117 8.79 -10.83 -9.17
C PRO A 117 9.20 -10.46 -10.61
N TYR A 118 10.40 -9.93 -10.77
CA TYR A 118 10.91 -9.56 -12.10
C TYR A 118 10.95 -10.80 -13.02
N GLY A 119 10.49 -10.63 -14.27
CA GLY A 119 10.47 -11.70 -15.28
C GLY A 119 9.31 -12.70 -15.14
N SER A 120 8.50 -12.64 -14.06
CA SER A 120 7.34 -13.53 -13.93
C SER A 120 6.18 -13.13 -14.84
N ALA A 121 5.38 -14.13 -15.24
CA ALA A 121 4.08 -13.90 -15.88
C ALA A 121 3.14 -13.18 -14.88
N PRO A 122 2.21 -12.32 -15.33
CA PRO A 122 1.28 -11.63 -14.44
C PRO A 122 0.30 -12.58 -13.74
N SER A 123 -0.06 -13.69 -14.39
CA SER A 123 -0.94 -14.72 -13.84
C SER A 123 -0.66 -16.06 -14.49
N THR A 124 -1.10 -17.14 -13.82
CA THR A 124 -1.06 -18.51 -14.33
C THR A 124 -2.44 -19.13 -14.16
N SER A 125 -3.00 -19.70 -15.24
CA SER A 125 -4.29 -20.36 -15.20
C SER A 125 -4.25 -21.62 -14.33
N VAL A 126 -5.32 -21.85 -13.57
CA VAL A 126 -5.55 -23.06 -12.78
C VAL A 126 -6.60 -23.90 -13.51
N THR A 127 -6.21 -25.10 -13.95
CA THR A 127 -7.06 -25.97 -14.77
C THR A 127 -8.09 -26.74 -13.96
N THR A 128 -7.81 -27.00 -12.67
CA THR A 128 -8.74 -27.66 -11.77
C THR A 128 -9.41 -26.65 -10.88
N SER A 129 -10.75 -26.57 -10.93
CA SER A 129 -11.50 -25.69 -10.05
C SER A 129 -11.27 -26.08 -8.59
N PRO A 130 -10.84 -25.17 -7.71
CA PRO A 130 -10.78 -25.43 -6.29
C PRO A 130 -12.17 -25.49 -5.62
N CYS A 131 -13.20 -25.14 -6.36
CA CYS A 131 -14.60 -25.23 -5.91
C CYS A 131 -15.37 -26.27 -6.73
N PRO A 132 -16.22 -27.09 -6.05
CA PRO A 132 -17.04 -28.12 -6.70
C PRO A 132 -18.07 -27.52 -7.67
#